data_32d1676a25467d1138a845ccc8e60e4b
#
_entry.id   32d1676a25467d1138a845ccc8e60e4b
#
_cell.length_a   1.000
_cell.length_b   1.000
_cell.length_c   1.000
_cell.angle_alpha   90.00
_cell.angle_beta   90.00
_cell.angle_gamma   90.00
#
_symmetry.space_group_name_H-M   'P 1'
#
loop_
_entity.id
_entity.type
_entity.pdbx_description
1 polymer ?
#
loop_
_entity_poly.entity_id
_entity_poly.type
_entity_poly.pdbx_seq_one_letter_code
_entity_poly.pdbx_strand_id
1 'polypeptide(L)'
;MNHSATTPQSPSDQEIARFGSGKAVHRLEDQQLLLGAGAYANDISRPDQAHLVFLRSPYPHARITRLDTLSAKAMPGVLAVFSGQDLLSAGVKPMARPMNFKRADGSPLSSTTRFILANDTVRFVGEPIVAVVATSEELARNAIEAIEIDFDALPSATTLADALAPTAPLFTEAPDNRVAETRYGDVQATQSAFDQAAHVVHLDIVNQRVAALSIEPRSVLAYPDQGRLHIRMSSQMPTGVRTSVSDLLGIDKDNIRVIVGDVGGGFGMKTGAYAEDVVTAYCAHTLQRPVKWIADRSEEFLSSSHGRDIQTHASLALASDGKILGLRIQTLANVGAYPTMTGLAIQMLIGPWVQSSVYDIQTIDFHFTGVMTNTASTGAYRGAGRPEAIYNMERLMDEAARVSGIDRVQLRRRNLIQATQMPYKNPMGQVYDTGAFEMIMDQGLEKADWAGFAKREAASKAKGLWRGLGIATFLEWTGGNALEENVQVQIL
;
A
#
# COMPACT_ATOMS: atom_id res chain seq x y z
N MET A 1 -33.79 -26.64 19.60
CA MET A 1 -34.68 -25.59 20.08
C MET A 1 -34.11 -24.24 19.60
N ASN A 2 -34.75 -23.70 18.57
CA ASN A 2 -34.33 -22.42 17.97
C ASN A 2 -34.84 -21.27 18.83
N HIS A 3 -33.93 -20.50 19.44
CA HIS A 3 -34.30 -19.20 19.98
C HIS A 3 -33.92 -18.13 18.92
N SER A 4 -34.91 -17.74 18.12
CA SER A 4 -34.85 -16.52 17.35
C SER A 4 -35.10 -15.34 18.31
N ALA A 5 -34.06 -14.63 18.72
CA ALA A 5 -34.22 -13.35 19.40
C ALA A 5 -34.64 -12.30 18.36
N THR A 6 -35.91 -11.97 18.31
CA THR A 6 -36.41 -10.80 17.59
C THR A 6 -36.02 -9.52 18.35
N THR A 7 -35.03 -8.81 17.83
CA THR A 7 -34.70 -7.44 18.26
C THR A 7 -35.86 -6.51 17.85
N PRO A 8 -36.36 -5.61 18.70
CA PRO A 8 -37.40 -4.66 18.32
C PRO A 8 -36.87 -3.71 17.24
N GLN A 9 -37.56 -3.67 16.11
CA GLN A 9 -37.24 -2.74 15.02
C GLN A 9 -37.68 -1.33 15.39
N SER A 10 -36.74 -0.35 15.31
CA SER A 10 -37.06 1.06 15.45
C SER A 10 -37.83 1.59 14.21
N PRO A 11 -38.57 2.69 14.27
CA PRO A 11 -39.23 3.27 13.10
C PRO A 11 -38.26 3.61 11.95
N SER A 12 -37.00 3.95 12.28
CA SER A 12 -35.94 4.16 11.31
C SER A 12 -35.54 2.88 10.56
N ASP A 13 -35.65 1.72 11.20
CA ASP A 13 -35.32 0.42 10.58
C ASP A 13 -36.33 0.04 9.49
N GLN A 14 -37.60 0.47 9.63
CA GLN A 14 -38.62 0.21 8.61
C GLN A 14 -38.44 1.11 7.37
N GLU A 15 -38.01 2.34 7.57
CA GLU A 15 -37.71 3.27 6.47
C GLU A 15 -36.45 2.86 5.70
N ILE A 16 -35.39 2.48 6.42
CA ILE A 16 -34.15 1.90 5.87
C ILE A 16 -34.46 0.59 5.12
N ALA A 17 -35.32 -0.28 5.66
CA ALA A 17 -35.73 -1.52 5.04
C ALA A 17 -36.46 -1.32 3.69
N ARG A 18 -37.17 -0.21 3.51
CA ARG A 18 -37.87 0.11 2.25
C ARG A 18 -36.91 0.34 1.07
N PHE A 19 -35.73 0.93 1.32
CA PHE A 19 -34.73 1.20 0.29
C PHE A 19 -33.57 0.19 0.28
N GLY A 20 -33.63 -0.87 1.08
CA GLY A 20 -32.59 -1.90 1.15
C GLY A 20 -31.37 -1.55 2.02
N SER A 21 -31.24 -0.30 2.52
CA SER A 21 -30.18 0.07 3.45
C SER A 21 -30.25 -0.73 4.75
N GLY A 22 -29.11 -1.17 5.25
CA GLY A 22 -29.02 -2.01 6.47
C GLY A 22 -29.44 -3.47 6.30
N LYS A 23 -29.90 -3.91 5.12
CA LYS A 23 -30.17 -5.32 4.84
C LYS A 23 -28.90 -6.04 4.40
N ALA A 24 -28.78 -7.30 4.83
CA ALA A 24 -27.78 -8.22 4.28
C ALA A 24 -28.20 -8.64 2.86
N VAL A 25 -27.73 -7.90 1.86
CA VAL A 25 -28.00 -8.19 0.45
C VAL A 25 -26.86 -9.06 -0.09
N HIS A 26 -27.21 -10.19 -0.71
CA HIS A 26 -26.25 -11.05 -1.40
C HIS A 26 -25.74 -10.34 -2.66
N ARG A 27 -24.45 -10.51 -2.99
CA ARG A 27 -23.89 -10.05 -4.26
C ARG A 27 -24.44 -10.89 -5.40
N LEU A 28 -24.60 -10.32 -6.57
CA LEU A 28 -25.08 -11.03 -7.77
C LEU A 28 -24.09 -12.14 -8.17
N GLU A 29 -22.79 -11.95 -7.88
CA GLU A 29 -21.71 -12.86 -8.22
C GLU A 29 -21.57 -14.04 -7.22
N ASP A 30 -22.19 -13.98 -6.03
CA ASP A 30 -22.00 -15.00 -4.99
C ASP A 30 -22.28 -16.41 -5.48
N GLN A 31 -23.33 -16.60 -6.28
CA GLN A 31 -23.69 -17.93 -6.77
C GLN A 31 -22.60 -18.52 -7.68
N GLN A 32 -22.12 -17.78 -8.66
CA GLN A 32 -21.07 -18.27 -9.56
C GLN A 32 -19.73 -18.48 -8.84
N LEU A 33 -19.36 -17.61 -7.89
CA LEU A 33 -18.13 -17.74 -7.13
C LEU A 33 -18.15 -18.97 -6.22
N LEU A 34 -19.29 -19.27 -5.56
CA LEU A 34 -19.46 -20.47 -4.71
C LEU A 34 -19.47 -21.77 -5.52
N LEU A 35 -19.86 -21.73 -6.78
CA LEU A 35 -19.87 -22.89 -7.67
C LEU A 35 -18.54 -23.08 -8.44
N GLY A 36 -17.52 -22.25 -8.19
CA GLY A 36 -16.25 -22.30 -8.90
C GLY A 36 -16.32 -21.82 -10.34
N ALA A 37 -17.34 -21.04 -10.69
CA ALA A 37 -17.55 -20.46 -12.02
C ALA A 37 -17.05 -19.00 -12.13
N GLY A 38 -16.23 -18.54 -11.18
CA GLY A 38 -15.54 -17.25 -11.25
C GLY A 38 -14.60 -17.18 -12.44
N ALA A 39 -14.39 -15.97 -12.98
CA ALA A 39 -13.55 -15.73 -14.15
C ALA A 39 -12.43 -14.73 -13.83
N TYR A 40 -11.43 -15.20 -13.11
CA TYR A 40 -10.24 -14.45 -12.76
C TYR A 40 -9.33 -14.24 -13.98
N ALA A 41 -8.39 -13.29 -13.89
CA ALA A 41 -7.54 -12.96 -15.05
C ALA A 41 -6.74 -14.17 -15.56
N ASN A 42 -6.31 -15.06 -14.66
CA ASN A 42 -5.60 -16.28 -15.04
C ASN A 42 -6.46 -17.37 -15.69
N ASP A 43 -7.77 -17.40 -15.44
CA ASP A 43 -8.67 -18.42 -15.99
C ASP A 43 -8.95 -18.18 -17.49
N ILE A 44 -8.69 -16.97 -17.97
CA ILE A 44 -8.97 -16.58 -19.35
C ILE A 44 -7.77 -16.85 -20.24
N SER A 45 -8.00 -17.53 -21.35
CA SER A 45 -7.00 -17.80 -22.39
C SER A 45 -7.52 -17.40 -23.78
N ARG A 46 -6.60 -17.23 -24.72
CA ARG A 46 -6.90 -16.91 -26.11
C ARG A 46 -6.19 -17.91 -27.03
N PRO A 47 -6.76 -18.23 -28.20
CA PRO A 47 -6.05 -19.01 -29.22
C PRO A 47 -4.69 -18.39 -29.55
N ASP A 48 -3.70 -19.22 -29.85
CA ASP A 48 -2.33 -18.80 -30.19
C ASP A 48 -1.62 -17.92 -29.17
N GLN A 49 -2.06 -17.98 -27.90
CA GLN A 49 -1.49 -17.22 -26.79
C GLN A 49 -0.02 -17.58 -26.60
N ALA A 50 0.81 -16.54 -26.48
CA ALA A 50 2.19 -16.65 -26.01
C ALA A 50 2.29 -16.40 -24.50
N HIS A 51 3.37 -16.87 -23.90
CA HIS A 51 3.67 -16.75 -22.48
C HIS A 51 4.90 -15.88 -22.27
N LEU A 52 4.80 -14.95 -21.33
CA LEU A 52 5.87 -14.03 -20.94
C LEU A 52 6.42 -14.42 -19.58
N VAL A 53 7.74 -14.45 -19.46
CA VAL A 53 8.47 -14.66 -18.20
C VAL A 53 9.60 -13.65 -18.11
N PHE A 54 10.00 -13.27 -16.89
CA PHE A 54 11.04 -12.27 -16.63
C PHE A 54 12.29 -12.89 -16.02
N LEU A 55 13.46 -12.53 -16.57
CA LEU A 55 14.72 -12.61 -15.83
C LEU A 55 14.75 -11.45 -14.83
N ARG A 56 14.98 -11.77 -13.55
CA ARG A 56 14.99 -10.79 -12.46
C ARG A 56 16.35 -10.74 -11.77
N SER A 57 16.63 -9.58 -11.19
CA SER A 57 17.85 -9.37 -10.42
C SER A 57 17.91 -10.25 -9.17
N PRO A 58 19.02 -10.98 -8.96
CA PRO A 58 19.31 -11.63 -7.68
C PRO A 58 20.04 -10.69 -6.71
N TYR A 59 20.45 -9.49 -7.14
CA TYR A 59 21.20 -8.53 -6.35
C TYR A 59 20.34 -7.36 -5.89
N PRO A 60 20.55 -6.87 -4.66
CA PRO A 60 19.89 -5.65 -4.18
C PRO A 60 20.45 -4.39 -4.88
N HIS A 61 21.72 -4.40 -5.32
CA HIS A 61 22.35 -3.32 -6.09
C HIS A 61 23.54 -3.88 -6.84
N ALA A 62 23.53 -3.78 -8.16
CA ALA A 62 24.62 -4.21 -9.00
C ALA A 62 24.60 -3.52 -10.36
N ARG A 63 25.75 -3.35 -10.97
CA ARG A 63 25.88 -2.97 -12.38
C ARG A 63 25.79 -4.22 -13.25
N ILE A 64 25.03 -4.17 -14.33
CA ILE A 64 25.01 -5.18 -15.36
C ILE A 64 26.22 -4.91 -16.27
N THR A 65 27.23 -5.79 -16.24
CA THR A 65 28.48 -5.61 -17.01
C THR A 65 28.46 -6.35 -18.36
N ARG A 66 27.63 -7.39 -18.43
CA ARG A 66 27.40 -8.15 -19.69
C ARG A 66 25.95 -8.65 -19.68
N LEU A 67 25.32 -8.57 -20.84
CA LEU A 67 24.01 -9.19 -21.08
C LEU A 67 24.02 -9.74 -22.52
N ASP A 68 24.00 -11.07 -22.67
CA ASP A 68 23.90 -11.75 -23.95
C ASP A 68 22.64 -12.61 -24.01
N THR A 69 21.77 -12.28 -24.94
CA THR A 69 20.45 -12.91 -25.13
C THR A 69 20.40 -13.76 -26.41
N LEU A 70 21.50 -13.90 -27.13
CA LEU A 70 21.52 -14.57 -28.44
C LEU A 70 21.12 -16.04 -28.36
N SER A 71 21.68 -16.77 -27.39
CA SER A 71 21.34 -18.18 -27.17
C SER A 71 19.84 -18.36 -26.85
N ALA A 72 19.28 -17.51 -25.99
CA ALA A 72 17.87 -17.54 -25.65
C ALA A 72 16.97 -17.23 -26.87
N LYS A 73 17.35 -16.23 -27.69
CA LYS A 73 16.64 -15.88 -28.93
C LYS A 73 16.61 -17.01 -29.97
N ALA A 74 17.64 -17.87 -29.97
CA ALA A 74 17.78 -18.99 -30.93
C ALA A 74 17.01 -20.25 -30.49
N MET A 75 16.47 -20.30 -29.26
CA MET A 75 15.81 -21.51 -28.75
C MET A 75 14.47 -21.77 -29.46
N PRO A 76 14.13 -23.03 -29.74
CA PRO A 76 12.86 -23.40 -30.35
C PRO A 76 11.67 -22.90 -29.48
N GLY A 77 10.67 -22.29 -30.13
CA GLY A 77 9.47 -21.82 -29.49
C GLY A 77 9.61 -20.46 -28.83
N VAL A 78 10.79 -19.85 -28.75
CA VAL A 78 10.99 -18.47 -28.35
C VAL A 78 10.56 -17.55 -29.48
N LEU A 79 9.72 -16.59 -29.16
CA LEU A 79 9.13 -15.65 -30.12
C LEU A 79 9.83 -14.29 -30.09
N ALA A 80 10.23 -13.86 -28.87
CA ALA A 80 10.97 -12.61 -28.68
C ALA A 80 11.69 -12.62 -27.32
N VAL A 81 12.80 -11.86 -27.26
CA VAL A 81 13.51 -11.54 -26.02
C VAL A 81 13.82 -10.06 -26.04
N PHE A 82 13.36 -9.33 -25.02
CA PHE A 82 13.52 -7.89 -24.88
C PHE A 82 14.33 -7.56 -23.63
N SER A 83 15.38 -6.77 -23.80
CA SER A 83 16.15 -6.12 -22.73
C SER A 83 15.64 -4.71 -22.45
N GLY A 84 16.16 -4.07 -21.39
CA GLY A 84 15.89 -2.65 -21.11
C GLY A 84 16.31 -1.74 -22.28
N GLN A 85 17.44 -2.05 -22.93
CA GLN A 85 17.91 -1.29 -24.10
C GLN A 85 16.99 -1.45 -25.31
N ASP A 86 16.42 -2.65 -25.53
CA ASP A 86 15.46 -2.87 -26.63
C ASP A 86 14.21 -2.01 -26.43
N LEU A 87 13.67 -1.94 -25.20
CA LEU A 87 12.50 -1.12 -24.89
C LEU A 87 12.80 0.37 -25.06
N LEU A 88 13.96 0.86 -24.58
CA LEU A 88 14.37 2.25 -24.77
C LEU A 88 14.49 2.61 -26.25
N SER A 89 15.12 1.74 -27.04
CA SER A 89 15.29 1.93 -28.50
C SER A 89 13.95 1.94 -29.24
N ALA A 90 12.95 1.23 -28.71
CA ALA A 90 11.57 1.22 -29.22
C ALA A 90 10.77 2.46 -28.75
N GLY A 91 11.34 3.36 -27.96
CA GLY A 91 10.69 4.58 -27.47
C GLY A 91 9.79 4.38 -26.26
N VAL A 92 9.87 3.22 -25.57
CA VAL A 92 9.15 3.00 -24.31
C VAL A 92 9.72 3.91 -23.24
N LYS A 93 8.85 4.72 -22.61
CA LYS A 93 9.26 5.71 -21.61
C LYS A 93 9.49 5.07 -20.23
N PRO A 94 10.34 5.65 -19.38
CA PRO A 94 10.47 5.22 -17.99
C PRO A 94 9.18 5.51 -17.21
N MET A 95 8.98 4.78 -16.10
CA MET A 95 7.84 4.98 -15.18
C MET A 95 7.79 6.42 -14.67
N ALA A 96 6.58 6.95 -14.50
CA ALA A 96 6.37 8.30 -14.00
C ALA A 96 6.91 8.47 -12.57
N ARG A 97 7.54 9.61 -12.31
CA ARG A 97 7.99 9.99 -10.96
C ARG A 97 6.88 10.72 -10.21
N PRO A 98 6.81 10.60 -8.88
CA PRO A 98 5.85 11.35 -8.05
C PRO A 98 6.29 12.81 -7.88
N MET A 99 5.98 13.67 -8.85
CA MET A 99 6.50 15.04 -8.95
C MET A 99 5.95 16.06 -7.92
N ASN A 100 4.87 15.73 -7.20
CA ASN A 100 4.15 16.68 -6.33
C ASN A 100 4.71 16.81 -4.92
N PHE A 101 5.74 16.06 -4.57
CA PHE A 101 6.35 16.07 -3.25
C PHE A 101 7.68 16.83 -3.25
N LYS A 102 8.07 17.32 -2.09
CA LYS A 102 9.26 18.16 -1.91
C LYS A 102 10.14 17.64 -0.78
N ARG A 103 11.40 18.07 -0.80
CA ARG A 103 12.36 17.92 0.28
C ARG A 103 12.16 19.02 1.33
N ALA A 104 12.85 18.91 2.46
CA ALA A 104 12.79 19.89 3.56
C ALA A 104 13.14 21.33 3.16
N ASP A 105 14.06 21.49 2.22
CA ASP A 105 14.50 22.78 1.69
C ASP A 105 13.58 23.38 0.61
N GLY A 106 12.45 22.69 0.32
CA GLY A 106 11.48 23.06 -0.70
C GLY A 106 11.88 22.68 -2.12
N SER A 107 13.04 22.08 -2.34
CA SER A 107 13.47 21.55 -3.63
C SER A 107 12.56 20.38 -4.07
N PRO A 108 12.50 20.07 -5.36
CA PRO A 108 11.76 18.92 -5.85
C PRO A 108 12.22 17.61 -5.21
N LEU A 109 11.33 16.65 -5.11
CA LEU A 109 11.63 15.28 -4.71
C LEU A 109 12.84 14.73 -5.45
N SER A 110 13.72 14.06 -4.72
CA SER A 110 14.82 13.29 -5.29
C SER A 110 14.34 11.89 -5.64
N SER A 111 14.61 11.41 -6.84
CA SER A 111 14.34 10.03 -7.21
C SER A 111 15.11 9.59 -8.45
N THR A 112 15.53 8.34 -8.45
CA THR A 112 16.17 7.69 -9.59
C THR A 112 15.15 7.42 -10.71
N THR A 113 15.59 7.47 -11.96
CA THR A 113 14.77 7.07 -13.10
C THR A 113 14.49 5.57 -13.04
N ARG A 114 13.22 5.18 -13.04
CA ARG A 114 12.79 3.79 -13.10
C ARG A 114 12.48 3.38 -14.53
N PHE A 115 13.39 2.64 -15.15
CA PHE A 115 13.12 2.02 -16.44
C PHE A 115 12.11 0.87 -16.29
N ILE A 116 11.44 0.49 -17.36
CA ILE A 116 10.48 -0.62 -17.36
C ILE A 116 11.20 -1.96 -17.14
N LEU A 117 12.32 -2.16 -17.81
CA LEU A 117 13.29 -3.20 -17.52
C LEU A 117 14.61 -2.52 -17.15
N ALA A 118 15.33 -3.05 -16.17
CA ALA A 118 16.62 -2.51 -15.76
C ALA A 118 17.58 -2.51 -16.96
N ASN A 119 18.29 -1.39 -17.15
CA ASN A 119 19.16 -1.21 -18.31
C ASN A 119 20.64 -1.49 -17.98
N ASP A 120 21.20 -0.71 -17.06
CA ASP A 120 22.63 -0.77 -16.71
C ASP A 120 22.87 -1.12 -15.23
N THR A 121 21.90 -0.87 -14.39
CA THR A 121 22.01 -1.04 -12.94
C THR A 121 20.69 -1.56 -12.37
N VAL A 122 20.79 -2.60 -11.54
CA VAL A 122 19.68 -3.12 -10.74
C VAL A 122 19.75 -2.53 -9.33
N ARG A 123 18.58 -2.26 -8.73
CA ARG A 123 18.46 -1.53 -7.45
C ARG A 123 17.67 -2.23 -6.38
N PHE A 124 17.08 -3.39 -6.70
CA PHE A 124 16.46 -4.27 -5.70
C PHE A 124 16.38 -5.71 -6.21
N VAL A 125 16.33 -6.67 -5.28
CA VAL A 125 16.14 -8.09 -5.61
C VAL A 125 14.74 -8.29 -6.19
N GLY A 126 14.65 -8.87 -7.39
CA GLY A 126 13.38 -9.05 -8.09
C GLY A 126 13.09 -7.99 -9.17
N GLU A 127 13.97 -7.00 -9.37
CA GLU A 127 13.83 -6.03 -10.45
C GLU A 127 13.88 -6.72 -11.81
N PRO A 128 12.93 -6.49 -12.75
CA PRO A 128 12.92 -7.15 -14.04
C PRO A 128 14.03 -6.60 -14.96
N ILE A 129 14.77 -7.49 -15.61
CA ILE A 129 15.91 -7.15 -16.49
C ILE A 129 15.63 -7.52 -17.94
N VAL A 130 15.16 -8.74 -18.18
CA VAL A 130 14.84 -9.26 -19.51
C VAL A 130 13.44 -9.86 -19.50
N ALA A 131 12.73 -9.67 -20.59
CA ALA A 131 11.42 -10.26 -20.85
C ALA A 131 11.55 -11.29 -21.98
N VAL A 132 11.17 -12.53 -21.73
CA VAL A 132 11.15 -13.63 -22.72
C VAL A 132 9.74 -14.02 -23.05
N VAL A 133 9.39 -14.00 -24.33
CA VAL A 133 8.10 -14.43 -24.86
C VAL A 133 8.27 -15.72 -25.64
N ALA A 134 7.54 -16.78 -25.27
CA ALA A 134 7.59 -18.06 -25.95
C ALA A 134 6.19 -18.67 -26.16
N THR A 135 6.10 -19.76 -26.92
CA THR A 135 4.83 -20.46 -27.20
C THR A 135 4.29 -21.23 -25.97
N SER A 136 5.12 -21.46 -24.96
CA SER A 136 4.70 -21.97 -23.65
C SER A 136 5.52 -21.32 -22.53
N GLU A 137 4.99 -21.34 -21.31
CA GLU A 137 5.70 -20.84 -20.13
C GLU A 137 6.99 -21.62 -19.86
N GLU A 138 6.96 -22.94 -20.03
CA GLU A 138 8.14 -23.81 -19.87
C GLU A 138 9.27 -23.42 -20.82
N LEU A 139 8.97 -23.19 -22.10
CA LEU A 139 9.96 -22.75 -23.09
C LEU A 139 10.52 -21.37 -22.76
N ALA A 140 9.68 -20.46 -22.25
CA ALA A 140 10.15 -19.13 -21.81
C ALA A 140 11.08 -19.25 -20.60
N ARG A 141 10.78 -20.12 -19.63
CA ARG A 141 11.64 -20.36 -18.45
C ARG A 141 12.96 -20.99 -18.84
N ASN A 142 12.95 -21.99 -19.71
CA ASN A 142 14.18 -22.62 -20.23
C ASN A 142 15.05 -21.60 -21.01
N ALA A 143 14.43 -20.69 -21.74
CA ALA A 143 15.18 -19.66 -22.47
C ALA A 143 15.79 -18.60 -21.52
N ILE A 144 15.19 -18.32 -20.37
CA ILE A 144 15.81 -17.46 -19.34
C ILE A 144 17.13 -18.07 -18.84
N GLU A 145 17.21 -19.39 -18.66
CA GLU A 145 18.42 -20.07 -18.20
C GLU A 145 19.57 -20.03 -19.26
N ALA A 146 19.23 -19.80 -20.53
CA ALA A 146 20.21 -19.64 -21.60
C ALA A 146 20.71 -18.19 -21.78
N ILE A 147 20.22 -17.24 -20.98
CA ILE A 147 20.69 -15.84 -20.97
C ILE A 147 21.98 -15.76 -20.15
N GLU A 148 23.07 -15.26 -20.79
CA GLU A 148 24.30 -14.97 -20.07
C GLU A 148 24.29 -13.53 -19.54
N ILE A 149 24.44 -13.38 -18.23
CA ILE A 149 24.45 -12.08 -17.56
C ILE A 149 25.51 -12.05 -16.47
N ASP A 150 26.33 -10.99 -16.48
CA ASP A 150 27.35 -10.75 -15.47
C ASP A 150 27.02 -9.48 -14.68
N PHE A 151 27.30 -9.52 -13.39
CA PHE A 151 27.06 -8.43 -12.47
C PHE A 151 28.33 -8.01 -11.73
N ASP A 152 28.49 -6.70 -11.57
CA ASP A 152 29.43 -6.09 -10.63
C ASP A 152 28.64 -5.59 -9.42
N ALA A 153 28.76 -6.28 -8.28
CA ALA A 153 28.01 -5.98 -7.08
C ALA A 153 28.43 -4.62 -6.50
N LEU A 154 27.45 -3.78 -6.19
CA LEU A 154 27.65 -2.45 -5.61
C LEU A 154 27.24 -2.45 -4.13
N PRO A 155 27.75 -1.49 -3.32
CA PRO A 155 27.24 -1.28 -1.96
C PRO A 155 25.73 -1.09 -1.96
N SER A 156 25.07 -1.70 -0.98
CA SER A 156 23.61 -1.65 -0.88
C SER A 156 23.17 -1.40 0.57
N ALA A 157 22.02 -0.75 0.73
CA ALA A 157 21.34 -0.60 2.01
C ALA A 157 19.91 -1.10 1.90
N THR A 158 19.55 -2.07 2.71
CA THR A 158 18.20 -2.64 2.73
C THR A 158 17.39 -2.24 3.97
N THR A 159 18.03 -1.58 4.94
CA THR A 159 17.39 -1.04 6.13
C THR A 159 17.48 0.49 6.18
N LEU A 160 16.61 1.13 6.95
CA LEU A 160 16.67 2.58 7.19
C LEU A 160 17.98 2.99 7.88
N ALA A 161 18.49 2.17 8.79
CA ALA A 161 19.74 2.43 9.50
C ALA A 161 20.93 2.45 8.55
N ASP A 162 21.04 1.47 7.67
CA ASP A 162 22.11 1.41 6.67
C ASP A 162 22.03 2.59 5.69
N ALA A 163 20.82 2.92 5.23
CA ALA A 163 20.60 3.99 4.26
C ALA A 163 20.89 5.40 4.82
N LEU A 164 20.81 5.59 6.13
CA LEU A 164 21.11 6.86 6.82
C LEU A 164 22.50 6.89 7.46
N ALA A 165 23.28 5.82 7.35
CA ALA A 165 24.65 5.79 7.83
C ALA A 165 25.53 6.82 7.09
N PRO A 166 26.58 7.39 7.72
CA PRO A 166 27.48 8.35 7.09
C PRO A 166 28.34 7.76 5.96
N THR A 167 28.16 6.50 5.63
CA THR A 167 28.89 5.78 4.58
C THR A 167 28.34 6.14 3.19
N ALA A 168 29.06 5.81 2.16
CA ALA A 168 28.87 6.26 0.79
C ALA A 168 27.39 6.39 0.33
N PRO A 169 27.03 7.47 -0.38
CA PRO A 169 25.69 7.65 -0.94
C PRO A 169 25.35 6.52 -1.91
N LEU A 170 24.14 6.00 -1.81
CA LEU A 170 23.67 4.86 -2.59
C LEU A 170 23.01 5.24 -3.92
N PHE A 171 22.40 6.43 -3.94
CA PHE A 171 21.68 6.94 -5.08
C PHE A 171 22.28 8.29 -5.50
N THR A 172 22.72 8.38 -6.74
CA THR A 172 23.35 9.61 -7.28
C THR A 172 22.39 10.81 -7.20
N GLU A 173 21.11 10.56 -7.46
CA GLU A 173 20.07 11.59 -7.46
C GLU A 173 19.58 11.96 -6.05
N ALA A 174 19.95 11.17 -5.04
CA ALA A 174 19.62 11.39 -3.63
C ALA A 174 20.83 11.04 -2.76
N PRO A 175 21.88 11.86 -2.74
CA PRO A 175 23.16 11.54 -2.10
C PRO A 175 23.10 11.42 -0.57
N ASP A 176 22.01 11.85 0.07
CA ASP A 176 21.68 11.63 1.47
C ASP A 176 20.59 10.56 1.66
N ASN A 177 20.19 9.89 0.58
CA ASN A 177 19.08 8.91 0.49
C ASN A 177 17.70 9.44 0.94
N ARG A 178 17.56 10.72 1.29
CA ARG A 178 16.28 11.35 1.63
C ARG A 178 15.60 11.85 0.36
N VAL A 179 14.36 11.45 0.15
CA VAL A 179 13.60 11.77 -1.06
C VAL A 179 12.63 12.92 -0.88
N ALA A 180 11.89 12.90 0.22
CA ALA A 180 10.85 13.87 0.51
C ALA A 180 10.67 14.02 2.02
N GLU A 181 10.26 15.21 2.44
CA GLU A 181 9.96 15.52 3.83
C GLU A 181 8.66 16.32 3.94
N THR A 182 7.96 16.18 5.06
CA THR A 182 6.82 17.04 5.39
C THR A 182 6.72 17.26 6.87
N ARG A 183 6.15 18.40 7.26
CA ARG A 183 5.87 18.77 8.64
C ARG A 183 4.46 19.28 8.77
N TYR A 184 3.84 18.96 9.91
CA TYR A 184 2.51 19.44 10.28
C TYR A 184 2.50 19.89 11.73
N GLY A 185 1.56 20.78 12.04
CA GLY A 185 1.33 21.26 13.39
C GLY A 185 2.20 22.44 13.79
N ASP A 186 2.40 22.62 15.10
CA ASP A 186 3.12 23.76 15.70
C ASP A 186 4.17 23.25 16.68
N VAL A 187 5.45 23.38 16.29
CA VAL A 187 6.62 22.92 17.06
C VAL A 187 6.72 23.67 18.40
N GLN A 188 6.46 25.00 18.43
CA GLN A 188 6.62 25.80 19.63
C GLN A 188 5.49 25.55 20.62
N ALA A 189 4.24 25.54 20.16
CA ALA A 189 3.10 25.19 20.99
C ALA A 189 3.24 23.77 21.57
N THR A 190 3.70 22.83 20.75
CA THR A 190 3.94 21.45 21.19
C THR A 190 5.07 21.41 22.23
N GLN A 191 6.18 22.11 22.04
CA GLN A 191 7.24 22.17 23.06
C GLN A 191 6.72 22.75 24.36
N SER A 192 5.95 23.84 24.32
CA SER A 192 5.33 24.42 25.52
C SER A 192 4.38 23.44 26.25
N ALA A 193 3.66 22.61 25.52
CA ALA A 193 2.84 21.56 26.09
C ALA A 193 3.69 20.48 26.80
N PHE A 194 4.83 20.10 26.23
CA PHE A 194 5.75 19.16 26.86
C PHE A 194 6.42 19.73 28.13
N ASP A 195 6.77 21.03 28.12
CA ASP A 195 7.37 21.71 29.28
C ASP A 195 6.41 21.80 30.48
N GLN A 196 5.10 21.80 30.25
CA GLN A 196 4.05 21.86 31.27
C GLN A 196 3.52 20.48 31.68
N ALA A 197 3.98 19.41 31.05
CA ALA A 197 3.45 18.07 31.26
C ALA A 197 3.80 17.52 32.64
N ALA A 198 2.83 16.91 33.33
CA ALA A 198 3.08 16.12 34.53
C ALA A 198 3.65 14.73 34.21
N HIS A 199 3.27 14.19 33.04
CA HIS A 199 3.78 12.92 32.53
C HIS A 199 4.16 13.06 31.05
N VAL A 200 5.33 12.55 30.71
CA VAL A 200 5.79 12.45 29.32
C VAL A 200 6.07 10.98 29.00
N VAL A 201 5.53 10.53 27.89
CA VAL A 201 5.69 9.16 27.40
C VAL A 201 6.44 9.18 26.08
N HIS A 202 7.39 8.26 25.92
CA HIS A 202 8.16 8.08 24.71
C HIS A 202 8.10 6.63 24.25
N LEU A 203 7.94 6.40 22.95
CA LEU A 203 8.01 5.07 22.35
C LEU A 203 8.75 5.13 21.02
N ASP A 204 9.61 4.13 20.82
CA ASP A 204 10.15 3.78 19.51
C ASP A 204 9.30 2.65 18.93
N ILE A 205 8.65 2.92 17.80
CA ILE A 205 7.67 2.03 17.20
C ILE A 205 8.15 1.63 15.81
N VAL A 206 8.16 0.32 15.54
CA VAL A 206 8.41 -0.23 14.22
C VAL A 206 7.11 -0.77 13.64
N ASN A 207 6.67 -0.18 12.53
CA ASN A 207 5.69 -0.76 11.64
C ASN A 207 6.44 -1.56 10.58
N GLN A 208 6.57 -2.87 10.78
CA GLN A 208 7.34 -3.72 9.89
C GLN A 208 6.79 -3.75 8.47
N ARG A 209 7.67 -3.98 7.50
CA ARG A 209 7.29 -4.20 6.11
C ARG A 209 6.36 -5.40 5.98
N VAL A 210 5.33 -5.25 5.15
CA VAL A 210 4.35 -6.31 4.87
C VAL A 210 4.09 -6.40 3.37
N ALA A 211 3.89 -7.61 2.86
CA ALA A 211 3.41 -7.85 1.51
C ALA A 211 1.88 -7.99 1.52
N ALA A 212 1.22 -7.39 0.53
CA ALA A 212 -0.23 -7.50 0.36
C ALA A 212 -0.58 -8.81 -0.37
N LEU A 213 -0.52 -9.90 0.31
CA LEU A 213 -0.59 -11.25 -0.24
C LEU A 213 -2.02 -11.64 -0.67
N SER A 214 -2.44 -11.21 -1.85
CA SER A 214 -3.71 -11.67 -2.44
C SER A 214 -3.64 -13.14 -2.85
N ILE A 215 -4.77 -13.87 -2.74
CA ILE A 215 -4.83 -15.29 -3.16
C ILE A 215 -4.61 -15.38 -4.68
N GLU A 216 -5.27 -14.51 -5.46
CA GLU A 216 -4.98 -14.33 -6.87
C GLU A 216 -3.70 -13.48 -7.02
N PRO A 217 -2.58 -14.02 -7.55
CA PRO A 217 -1.40 -13.21 -7.84
C PRO A 217 -1.67 -12.21 -8.98
N ARG A 218 -0.74 -11.29 -9.21
CA ARG A 218 -0.81 -10.40 -10.37
C ARG A 218 -0.76 -11.22 -11.66
N SER A 219 -1.62 -10.90 -12.59
CA SER A 219 -1.65 -11.53 -13.91
C SER A 219 -2.21 -10.59 -14.96
N VAL A 220 -1.72 -10.70 -16.18
CA VAL A 220 -2.11 -9.88 -17.33
C VAL A 220 -2.20 -10.75 -18.57
N LEU A 221 -3.28 -10.59 -19.32
CA LEU A 221 -3.44 -11.08 -20.68
C LEU A 221 -3.68 -9.88 -21.60
N ALA A 222 -2.69 -9.54 -22.42
CA ALA A 222 -2.82 -8.48 -23.43
C ALA A 222 -2.97 -9.08 -24.82
N TYR A 223 -3.84 -8.49 -25.67
CA TYR A 223 -4.07 -8.97 -27.02
C TYR A 223 -4.63 -7.86 -27.93
N PRO A 224 -4.23 -7.83 -29.22
CA PRO A 224 -4.87 -6.97 -30.20
C PRO A 224 -6.24 -7.54 -30.60
N ASP A 225 -7.25 -6.68 -30.68
CA ASP A 225 -8.57 -7.04 -31.18
C ASP A 225 -9.25 -5.80 -31.77
N GLN A 226 -9.77 -5.91 -33.00
CA GLN A 226 -10.48 -4.84 -33.74
C GLN A 226 -9.73 -3.49 -33.73
N GLY A 227 -8.41 -3.51 -33.92
CA GLY A 227 -7.57 -2.32 -33.96
C GLY A 227 -7.25 -1.71 -32.58
N ARG A 228 -7.69 -2.34 -31.49
CA ARG A 228 -7.43 -1.92 -30.11
C ARG A 228 -6.53 -2.92 -29.39
N LEU A 229 -5.74 -2.41 -28.45
CA LEU A 229 -5.00 -3.22 -27.49
C LEU A 229 -5.89 -3.48 -26.27
N HIS A 230 -6.29 -4.72 -26.08
CA HIS A 230 -7.04 -5.17 -24.91
C HIS A 230 -6.07 -5.68 -23.85
N ILE A 231 -6.27 -5.27 -22.61
CA ILE A 231 -5.49 -5.68 -21.45
C ILE A 231 -6.46 -6.22 -20.40
N ARG A 232 -6.53 -7.53 -20.25
CA ARG A 232 -7.32 -8.17 -19.21
C ARG A 232 -6.42 -8.49 -18.02
N MET A 233 -6.79 -8.00 -16.83
CA MET A 233 -5.94 -8.09 -15.66
C MET A 233 -6.76 -8.03 -14.38
N SER A 234 -6.14 -8.40 -13.26
CA SER A 234 -6.63 -8.14 -11.92
C SER A 234 -6.12 -6.77 -11.44
N SER A 235 -7.01 -5.80 -11.30
CA SER A 235 -6.64 -4.41 -10.96
C SER A 235 -7.71 -3.72 -10.11
N GLN A 236 -7.27 -2.83 -9.21
CA GLN A 236 -8.12 -1.92 -8.45
C GLN A 236 -8.32 -0.56 -9.15
N MET A 237 -7.52 -0.26 -10.19
CA MET A 237 -7.54 1.04 -10.90
C MET A 237 -7.37 0.87 -12.42
N PRO A 238 -8.33 0.27 -13.12
CA PRO A 238 -8.20 0.00 -14.56
C PRO A 238 -7.98 1.26 -15.40
N THR A 239 -8.61 2.38 -15.05
CA THR A 239 -8.42 3.67 -15.73
C THR A 239 -7.00 4.21 -15.57
N GLY A 240 -6.42 4.08 -14.37
CA GLY A 240 -5.03 4.46 -14.09
C GLY A 240 -4.03 3.62 -14.89
N VAL A 241 -4.26 2.31 -14.97
CA VAL A 241 -3.45 1.40 -15.81
C VAL A 241 -3.54 1.80 -17.28
N ARG A 242 -4.75 2.05 -17.81
CA ARG A 242 -4.94 2.51 -19.18
C ARG A 242 -4.14 3.78 -19.49
N THR A 243 -4.19 4.74 -18.59
CA THR A 243 -3.42 5.99 -18.73
C THR A 243 -1.93 5.72 -18.72
N SER A 244 -1.44 4.94 -17.76
CA SER A 244 0.00 4.62 -17.65
C SER A 244 0.52 3.88 -18.90
N VAL A 245 -0.20 2.87 -19.39
CA VAL A 245 0.20 2.13 -20.60
C VAL A 245 0.21 3.05 -21.81
N SER A 246 -0.81 3.91 -21.96
CA SER A 246 -0.87 4.91 -23.04
C SER A 246 0.34 5.83 -23.02
N ASP A 247 0.65 6.43 -21.88
CA ASP A 247 1.73 7.39 -21.72
C ASP A 247 3.12 6.77 -21.94
N LEU A 248 3.31 5.53 -21.47
CA LEU A 248 4.59 4.82 -21.52
C LEU A 248 4.88 4.23 -22.91
N LEU A 249 3.86 3.72 -23.59
CA LEU A 249 4.00 3.11 -24.93
C LEU A 249 3.71 4.08 -26.07
N GLY A 250 3.18 5.27 -25.78
CA GLY A 250 2.80 6.24 -26.82
C GLY A 250 1.58 5.81 -27.65
N ILE A 251 0.74 4.91 -27.13
CA ILE A 251 -0.49 4.44 -27.78
C ILE A 251 -1.64 5.32 -27.32
N ASP A 252 -2.47 5.78 -28.26
CA ASP A 252 -3.66 6.58 -27.92
C ASP A 252 -4.58 5.82 -26.93
N LYS A 253 -5.08 6.52 -25.91
CA LYS A 253 -5.95 5.94 -24.88
C LYS A 253 -7.21 5.29 -25.47
N ASP A 254 -7.74 5.83 -26.55
CA ASP A 254 -8.94 5.29 -27.20
C ASP A 254 -8.68 3.96 -27.93
N ASN A 255 -7.41 3.67 -28.20
CA ASN A 255 -6.95 2.41 -28.73
C ASN A 255 -6.54 1.39 -27.65
N ILE A 256 -6.75 1.70 -26.36
CA ILE A 256 -6.49 0.78 -25.25
C ILE A 256 -7.79 0.51 -24.48
N ARG A 257 -8.04 -0.76 -24.19
CA ARG A 257 -9.16 -1.20 -23.34
C ARG A 257 -8.64 -2.07 -22.21
N VAL A 258 -8.74 -1.58 -20.97
CA VAL A 258 -8.46 -2.40 -19.78
C VAL A 258 -9.74 -3.06 -19.29
N ILE A 259 -9.68 -4.38 -19.08
CA ILE A 259 -10.82 -5.22 -18.69
C ILE A 259 -10.47 -5.88 -17.35
N VAL A 260 -11.32 -5.67 -16.36
CA VAL A 260 -11.23 -6.31 -15.05
C VAL A 260 -12.49 -7.17 -14.86
N GLY A 261 -12.29 -8.45 -14.59
CA GLY A 261 -13.35 -9.40 -14.25
C GLY A 261 -13.43 -9.60 -12.74
N ASP A 262 -13.57 -10.86 -12.31
CA ASP A 262 -13.46 -11.20 -10.90
C ASP A 262 -12.03 -10.94 -10.40
N VAL A 263 -11.91 -10.45 -9.16
CA VAL A 263 -10.62 -10.11 -8.54
C VAL A 263 -10.45 -10.87 -7.24
N GLY A 264 -9.42 -11.70 -7.19
CA GLY A 264 -9.10 -12.56 -6.04
C GLY A 264 -8.27 -11.88 -4.94
N GLY A 265 -8.55 -10.58 -4.71
CA GLY A 265 -7.87 -9.73 -3.73
C GLY A 265 -6.89 -8.75 -4.38
N GLY A 266 -6.72 -7.60 -3.74
CA GLY A 266 -5.78 -6.57 -4.19
C GLY A 266 -5.11 -5.87 -3.02
N PHE A 267 -5.87 -5.51 -2.00
CA PHE A 267 -5.42 -4.93 -0.72
C PHE A 267 -4.51 -3.70 -0.86
N GLY A 268 -4.64 -2.98 -1.98
CA GLY A 268 -3.79 -1.83 -2.33
C GLY A 268 -2.65 -2.16 -3.29
N MET A 269 -2.17 -3.40 -3.34
CA MET A 269 -1.07 -3.81 -4.22
C MET A 269 -1.41 -3.62 -5.71
N LYS A 270 -2.67 -3.83 -6.11
CA LYS A 270 -3.13 -3.74 -7.50
C LYS A 270 -3.66 -2.34 -7.87
N THR A 271 -3.15 -1.26 -7.23
CA THR A 271 -3.58 0.13 -7.46
C THR A 271 -2.74 0.93 -8.45
N GLY A 272 -1.96 0.29 -9.31
CA GLY A 272 -1.15 0.98 -10.31
C GLY A 272 -0.66 0.03 -11.37
N ALA A 273 -0.04 0.59 -12.40
CA ALA A 273 0.65 -0.20 -13.40
C ALA A 273 2.05 -0.62 -12.91
N TYR A 274 2.40 -1.85 -13.14
CA TYR A 274 3.73 -2.40 -12.93
C TYR A 274 4.49 -2.54 -14.25
N ALA A 275 5.79 -2.75 -14.16
CA ALA A 275 6.62 -3.03 -15.33
C ALA A 275 6.09 -4.21 -16.14
N GLU A 276 5.63 -5.24 -15.46
CA GLU A 276 5.09 -6.46 -16.07
C GLU A 276 3.83 -6.19 -16.89
N ASP A 277 2.96 -5.30 -16.42
CA ASP A 277 1.74 -4.90 -17.15
C ASP A 277 2.10 -4.19 -18.46
N VAL A 278 3.07 -3.29 -18.38
CA VAL A 278 3.54 -2.50 -19.53
C VAL A 278 4.26 -3.38 -20.54
N VAL A 279 5.15 -4.28 -20.09
CA VAL A 279 5.86 -5.20 -20.97
C VAL A 279 4.92 -6.19 -21.64
N THR A 280 3.94 -6.74 -20.92
CA THR A 280 2.94 -7.63 -21.49
C THR A 280 2.14 -6.93 -22.60
N ALA A 281 1.72 -5.68 -22.33
CA ALA A 281 1.02 -4.84 -23.30
C ALA A 281 1.90 -4.52 -24.52
N TYR A 282 3.17 -4.16 -24.31
CA TYR A 282 4.16 -3.93 -25.36
C TYR A 282 4.37 -5.15 -26.23
N CYS A 283 4.60 -6.32 -25.64
CA CYS A 283 4.80 -7.57 -26.35
C CYS A 283 3.58 -7.93 -27.21
N ALA A 284 2.38 -7.83 -26.67
CA ALA A 284 1.16 -8.13 -27.42
C ALA A 284 0.97 -7.16 -28.60
N HIS A 285 1.25 -5.87 -28.39
CA HIS A 285 1.17 -4.85 -29.43
C HIS A 285 2.21 -5.08 -30.54
N THR A 286 3.46 -5.37 -30.17
CA THR A 286 4.57 -5.55 -31.12
C THR A 286 4.47 -6.86 -31.89
N LEU A 287 4.12 -7.96 -31.22
CA LEU A 287 4.03 -9.29 -31.82
C LEU A 287 2.68 -9.56 -32.52
N GLN A 288 1.70 -8.65 -32.39
CA GLN A 288 0.36 -8.77 -32.94
C GLN A 288 -0.32 -10.11 -32.57
N ARG A 289 -0.15 -10.55 -31.31
CA ARG A 289 -0.73 -11.79 -30.79
C ARG A 289 -1.02 -11.70 -29.29
N PRO A 290 -1.90 -12.55 -28.75
CA PRO A 290 -2.13 -12.60 -27.31
C PRO A 290 -0.85 -12.98 -26.55
N VAL A 291 -0.54 -12.23 -25.48
CA VAL A 291 0.58 -12.49 -24.57
C VAL A 291 0.05 -12.50 -23.14
N LYS A 292 0.41 -13.52 -22.39
CA LYS A 292 0.00 -13.72 -21.00
C LYS A 292 1.21 -13.80 -20.07
N TRP A 293 1.12 -13.09 -18.97
CA TRP A 293 2.03 -13.19 -17.83
C TRP A 293 1.25 -13.47 -16.55
N ILE A 294 1.80 -14.33 -15.70
CA ILE A 294 1.26 -14.68 -14.39
C ILE A 294 2.43 -14.71 -13.42
N ALA A 295 2.35 -13.95 -12.33
CA ALA A 295 3.34 -14.03 -11.26
C ALA A 295 3.22 -15.37 -10.52
N ASP A 296 4.33 -16.05 -10.28
CA ASP A 296 4.37 -17.04 -9.22
C ASP A 296 4.42 -16.36 -7.83
N ARG A 297 4.25 -17.15 -6.78
CA ARG A 297 4.16 -16.58 -5.42
C ARG A 297 5.48 -15.95 -4.95
N SER A 298 6.61 -16.51 -5.30
CA SER A 298 7.93 -15.96 -4.97
C SER A 298 8.20 -14.68 -5.74
N GLU A 299 7.86 -14.65 -7.03
CA GLU A 299 7.95 -13.47 -7.87
C GLU A 299 7.06 -12.33 -7.35
N GLU A 300 5.85 -12.64 -6.87
CA GLU A 300 4.93 -11.68 -6.25
C GLU A 300 5.56 -11.00 -5.02
N PHE A 301 6.21 -11.77 -4.13
CA PHE A 301 6.93 -11.22 -2.98
C PHE A 301 8.09 -10.31 -3.35
N LEU A 302 8.81 -10.61 -4.42
CA LEU A 302 10.01 -9.88 -4.82
C LEU A 302 9.69 -8.61 -5.61
N SER A 303 8.62 -8.61 -6.41
CA SER A 303 8.38 -7.59 -7.44
C SER A 303 7.18 -6.67 -7.17
N SER A 304 6.27 -7.06 -6.29
CA SER A 304 5.13 -6.20 -5.95
C SER A 304 5.50 -5.09 -4.97
N SER A 305 4.67 -4.05 -4.90
CA SER A 305 4.81 -3.02 -3.87
C SER A 305 4.44 -3.60 -2.50
N HIS A 306 5.25 -3.25 -1.49
CA HIS A 306 4.98 -3.60 -0.10
C HIS A 306 4.29 -2.45 0.64
N GLY A 307 3.73 -2.73 1.81
CA GLY A 307 3.20 -1.71 2.72
C GLY A 307 4.09 -1.49 3.94
N ARG A 308 3.82 -0.41 4.68
CA ARG A 308 4.49 -0.05 5.94
C ARG A 308 5.99 0.21 5.76
N ASP A 309 6.83 -0.44 6.60
CA ASP A 309 8.29 -0.27 6.72
C ASP A 309 8.66 1.11 7.25
N ILE A 310 8.17 1.40 8.45
CA ILE A 310 8.25 2.71 9.09
C ILE A 310 8.83 2.56 10.48
N GLN A 311 9.74 3.47 10.84
CA GLN A 311 10.23 3.66 12.20
C GLN A 311 9.72 5.01 12.70
N THR A 312 9.06 5.01 13.86
CA THR A 312 8.48 6.21 14.45
C THR A 312 8.99 6.40 15.87
N HIS A 313 9.56 7.57 16.14
CA HIS A 313 9.75 8.06 17.49
C HIS A 313 8.54 8.90 17.88
N ALA A 314 7.77 8.43 18.83
CA ALA A 314 6.50 9.03 19.24
C ALA A 314 6.54 9.45 20.72
N SER A 315 6.00 10.64 21.02
CA SER A 315 5.94 11.16 22.39
C SER A 315 4.60 11.80 22.69
N LEU A 316 4.07 11.60 23.89
CA LEU A 316 2.81 12.13 24.36
C LEU A 316 3.00 12.88 25.69
N ALA A 317 2.54 14.11 25.75
CA ALA A 317 2.54 14.96 26.94
C ALA A 317 1.15 14.96 27.60
N LEU A 318 1.10 14.71 28.90
CA LEU A 318 -0.14 14.61 29.69
C LEU A 318 -0.11 15.53 30.90
N ALA A 319 -1.23 16.14 31.23
CA ALA A 319 -1.48 16.77 32.51
C ALA A 319 -1.58 15.72 33.65
N SER A 320 -1.52 16.14 34.89
CA SER A 320 -1.59 15.27 36.08
C SER A 320 -2.90 14.45 36.15
N ASP A 321 -3.97 14.95 35.55
CA ASP A 321 -5.25 14.26 35.48
C ASP A 321 -5.35 13.31 34.26
N GLY A 322 -4.32 13.25 33.40
CA GLY A 322 -4.28 12.42 32.21
C GLY A 322 -4.85 13.05 30.94
N LYS A 323 -5.20 14.35 30.93
CA LYS A 323 -5.58 15.07 29.72
C LYS A 323 -4.35 15.21 28.83
N ILE A 324 -4.50 14.92 27.50
CA ILE A 324 -3.44 15.08 26.52
C ILE A 324 -3.19 16.57 26.29
N LEU A 325 -1.94 17.01 26.44
CA LEU A 325 -1.51 18.39 26.19
C LEU A 325 -0.87 18.55 24.82
N GLY A 326 -0.14 17.55 24.34
CA GLY A 326 0.53 17.62 23.05
C GLY A 326 1.05 16.28 22.57
N LEU A 327 1.23 16.17 21.25
CA LEU A 327 1.75 14.97 20.58
C LEU A 327 2.95 15.32 19.72
N ARG A 328 4.02 14.52 19.79
CA ARG A 328 5.19 14.63 18.90
C ARG A 328 5.43 13.32 18.19
N ILE A 329 5.57 13.39 16.86
CA ILE A 329 5.78 12.23 15.98
C ILE A 329 6.94 12.54 15.02
N GLN A 330 7.95 11.71 15.03
CA GLN A 330 9.05 11.75 14.07
C GLN A 330 9.11 10.40 13.36
N THR A 331 8.94 10.41 12.05
CA THR A 331 8.79 9.19 11.25
C THR A 331 9.83 9.10 10.14
N LEU A 332 10.52 7.98 10.08
CA LEU A 332 11.34 7.56 8.95
C LEU A 332 10.61 6.44 8.20
N ALA A 333 10.39 6.61 6.90
CA ALA A 333 9.73 5.61 6.08
C ALA A 333 10.64 5.12 4.95
N ASN A 334 10.77 3.82 4.82
CA ASN A 334 11.44 3.19 3.69
C ASN A 334 10.53 3.25 2.46
N VAL A 335 10.97 3.93 1.41
CA VAL A 335 10.20 4.05 0.16
C VAL A 335 10.68 3.10 -0.94
N GLY A 336 11.69 2.27 -0.64
CA GLY A 336 12.33 1.37 -1.58
C GLY A 336 13.27 2.09 -2.55
N ALA A 337 13.67 1.40 -3.59
CA ALA A 337 14.59 1.92 -4.60
C ALA A 337 13.94 2.98 -5.51
N TYR A 338 12.62 2.95 -5.64
CA TYR A 338 11.86 3.84 -6.49
C TYR A 338 10.61 4.34 -5.75
N PRO A 339 10.59 5.61 -5.31
CA PRO A 339 9.42 6.18 -4.66
C PRO A 339 8.21 6.12 -5.58
N THR A 340 7.06 5.70 -5.04
CA THR A 340 5.80 5.67 -5.77
C THR A 340 4.89 6.81 -5.31
N MET A 341 3.97 7.25 -6.19
CA MET A 341 2.98 8.27 -5.84
C MET A 341 2.13 7.82 -4.64
N THR A 342 1.63 6.59 -4.66
CA THR A 342 0.80 6.05 -3.58
C THR A 342 1.58 5.86 -2.28
N GLY A 343 2.84 5.40 -2.34
CA GLY A 343 3.70 5.24 -1.18
C GLY A 343 3.94 6.56 -0.44
N LEU A 344 4.29 7.62 -1.17
CA LEU A 344 4.51 8.93 -0.57
C LEU A 344 3.20 9.60 -0.13
N ALA A 345 2.14 9.56 -0.94
CA ALA A 345 0.86 10.17 -0.56
C ALA A 345 0.29 9.56 0.73
N ILE A 346 0.41 8.25 0.89
CA ILE A 346 -0.04 7.55 2.10
C ILE A 346 0.71 8.03 3.33
N GLN A 347 2.03 8.14 3.23
CA GLN A 347 2.89 8.46 4.37
C GLN A 347 2.96 9.96 4.68
N MET A 348 2.86 10.81 3.66
CA MET A 348 3.00 12.26 3.80
C MET A 348 1.67 12.99 4.00
N LEU A 349 0.55 12.39 3.61
CA LEU A 349 -0.77 13.02 3.65
C LEU A 349 -1.77 12.17 4.45
N ILE A 350 -2.11 10.96 3.97
CA ILE A 350 -3.24 10.18 4.48
C ILE A 350 -3.04 9.75 5.93
N GLY A 351 -1.88 9.18 6.26
CA GLY A 351 -1.54 8.81 7.64
C GLY A 351 -1.52 10.00 8.59
N PRO A 352 -0.74 11.07 8.29
CA PRO A 352 -0.72 12.29 9.09
C PRO A 352 -2.09 12.89 9.35
N TRP A 353 -2.98 12.94 8.36
CA TRP A 353 -4.32 13.53 8.51
C TRP A 353 -5.15 12.92 9.65
N VAL A 354 -4.89 11.68 10.02
CA VAL A 354 -5.58 10.99 11.13
C VAL A 354 -4.66 10.69 12.31
N GLN A 355 -3.50 11.33 12.41
CA GLN A 355 -2.52 11.03 13.45
C GLN A 355 -3.05 11.26 14.86
N SER A 356 -3.97 12.22 15.08
CA SER A 356 -4.64 12.41 16.36
C SER A 356 -5.77 11.41 16.63
N SER A 357 -6.13 10.58 15.66
CA SER A 357 -7.22 9.59 15.72
C SER A 357 -8.51 10.23 16.25
N VAL A 358 -9.17 9.59 17.20
CA VAL A 358 -10.43 10.04 17.85
C VAL A 358 -10.20 10.90 19.10
N TYR A 359 -8.95 11.31 19.34
CA TYR A 359 -8.59 12.05 20.55
C TYR A 359 -8.56 13.55 20.35
N ASP A 360 -9.02 14.28 21.38
CA ASP A 360 -9.01 15.73 21.45
C ASP A 360 -7.58 16.23 21.78
N ILE A 361 -6.77 16.37 20.73
CA ILE A 361 -5.38 16.84 20.79
C ILE A 361 -5.30 18.22 20.15
N GLN A 362 -4.84 19.21 20.91
CA GLN A 362 -4.85 20.61 20.48
C GLN A 362 -3.58 20.98 19.69
N THR A 363 -2.44 20.33 19.97
CA THR A 363 -1.17 20.64 19.29
C THR A 363 -0.40 19.37 18.98
N ILE A 364 0.25 19.40 17.81
CA ILE A 364 1.12 18.33 17.32
C ILE A 364 2.37 18.92 16.67
N ASP A 365 3.50 18.21 16.84
CA ASP A 365 4.72 18.39 16.04
C ASP A 365 4.95 17.08 15.30
N PHE A 366 4.57 17.06 14.01
CA PHE A 366 4.71 15.89 13.14
C PHE A 366 5.80 16.14 12.10
N HIS A 367 6.77 15.25 12.03
CA HIS A 367 7.83 15.27 11.02
C HIS A 367 7.98 13.91 10.35
N PHE A 368 7.94 13.89 9.03
CA PHE A 368 8.11 12.72 8.18
C PHE A 368 9.33 12.89 7.27
N THR A 369 10.12 11.83 7.12
CA THR A 369 11.22 11.72 6.16
C THR A 369 11.11 10.41 5.39
N GLY A 370 10.98 10.48 4.07
CA GLY A 370 11.06 9.33 3.16
C GLY A 370 12.50 9.02 2.80
N VAL A 371 12.90 7.75 2.91
CA VAL A 371 14.28 7.28 2.71
C VAL A 371 14.32 6.18 1.65
N MET A 372 15.20 6.34 0.65
CA MET A 372 15.46 5.31 -0.37
C MET A 372 16.32 4.19 0.20
N THR A 373 16.03 2.97 -0.23
CA THR A 373 16.81 1.76 0.06
C THR A 373 16.85 0.84 -1.15
N ASN A 374 17.72 -0.14 -1.16
CA ASN A 374 17.79 -1.16 -2.20
C ASN A 374 16.77 -2.30 -1.98
N THR A 375 15.48 -1.92 -1.86
CA THR A 375 14.37 -2.84 -1.69
C THR A 375 13.25 -2.54 -2.69
N ALA A 376 12.29 -3.45 -2.85
CA ALA A 376 11.08 -3.19 -3.61
C ALA A 376 10.37 -1.93 -3.09
N SER A 377 9.69 -1.20 -3.95
CA SER A 377 8.97 0.03 -3.59
C SER A 377 7.90 -0.21 -2.54
N THR A 378 7.67 0.75 -1.67
CA THR A 378 6.48 0.76 -0.83
C THR A 378 5.32 1.47 -1.54
N GLY A 379 4.10 1.05 -1.23
CA GLY A 379 2.88 1.54 -1.85
C GLY A 379 1.67 1.34 -0.94
N ALA A 380 0.50 1.33 -1.55
CA ALA A 380 -0.74 1.13 -0.83
C ALA A 380 -0.83 -0.29 -0.22
N TYR A 381 -1.17 -0.35 1.04
CA TYR A 381 -1.60 -1.58 1.71
C TYR A 381 -2.75 -1.27 2.65
N ARG A 382 -3.71 -2.17 2.70
CA ARG A 382 -4.98 -2.15 3.45
C ARG A 382 -5.00 -1.17 4.64
N GLY A 383 -5.84 -0.12 4.56
CA GLY A 383 -5.92 0.98 5.52
C GLY A 383 -5.02 2.18 5.17
N ALA A 384 -3.93 2.00 4.39
CA ALA A 384 -3.17 3.06 3.73
C ALA A 384 -2.82 4.27 4.64
N GLY A 385 -1.90 4.10 5.58
CA GLY A 385 -1.42 5.14 6.50
C GLY A 385 -2.24 5.26 7.78
N ARG A 386 -3.54 4.95 7.72
CA ARG A 386 -4.41 4.99 8.91
C ARG A 386 -4.04 3.95 9.97
N PRO A 387 -3.78 2.67 9.63
CA PRO A 387 -3.31 1.70 10.61
C PRO A 387 -2.00 2.11 11.29
N GLU A 388 -1.08 2.72 10.54
CA GLU A 388 0.20 3.19 11.06
C GLU A 388 0.02 4.31 12.08
N ALA A 389 -0.80 5.31 11.76
CA ALA A 389 -1.13 6.42 12.65
C ALA A 389 -1.85 5.96 13.92
N ILE A 390 -2.84 5.07 13.74
CA ILE A 390 -3.63 4.50 14.85
C ILE A 390 -2.74 3.64 15.75
N TYR A 391 -1.87 2.82 15.18
CA TYR A 391 -0.95 1.99 15.94
C TYR A 391 -0.04 2.87 16.83
N ASN A 392 0.50 3.96 16.29
CA ASN A 392 1.29 4.91 17.06
C ASN A 392 0.48 5.48 18.24
N MET A 393 -0.74 5.94 17.97
CA MET A 393 -1.60 6.52 19.02
C MET A 393 -2.02 5.53 20.09
N GLU A 394 -2.48 4.35 19.69
CA GLU A 394 -3.00 3.38 20.65
C GLU A 394 -1.91 2.76 21.52
N ARG A 395 -0.68 2.61 20.99
CA ARG A 395 0.50 2.23 21.76
C ARG A 395 0.90 3.32 22.76
N LEU A 396 0.86 4.61 22.34
CA LEU A 396 1.09 5.74 23.24
C LEU A 396 0.05 5.80 24.35
N MET A 397 -1.22 5.58 24.05
CA MET A 397 -2.31 5.58 25.03
C MET A 397 -2.16 4.45 26.07
N ASP A 398 -1.73 3.25 25.65
CA ASP A 398 -1.47 2.15 26.58
C ASP A 398 -0.26 2.44 27.47
N GLU A 399 0.83 2.98 26.90
CA GLU A 399 2.00 3.36 27.69
C GLU A 399 1.71 4.54 28.63
N ALA A 400 0.92 5.51 28.16
CA ALA A 400 0.46 6.63 28.98
C ALA A 400 -0.38 6.16 30.17
N ALA A 401 -1.25 5.18 29.99
CA ALA A 401 -2.00 4.56 31.07
C ALA A 401 -1.08 3.89 32.09
N ARG A 402 -0.04 3.18 31.61
CA ARG A 402 0.95 2.53 32.47
C ARG A 402 1.77 3.53 33.29
N VAL A 403 2.23 4.61 32.68
CA VAL A 403 3.08 5.64 33.32
C VAL A 403 2.27 6.50 34.31
N SER A 404 1.07 6.91 33.93
CA SER A 404 0.21 7.76 34.79
C SER A 404 -0.53 6.98 35.88
N GLY A 405 -0.60 5.65 35.77
CA GLY A 405 -1.41 4.80 36.67
C GLY A 405 -2.93 4.93 36.45
N ILE A 406 -3.35 5.64 35.42
CA ILE A 406 -4.77 5.79 35.06
C ILE A 406 -5.22 4.56 34.25
N ASP A 407 -6.38 3.99 34.57
CA ASP A 407 -6.95 2.88 33.80
C ASP A 407 -7.02 3.22 32.30
N ARG A 408 -6.66 2.25 31.43
CA ARG A 408 -6.56 2.45 29.98
C ARG A 408 -7.85 2.87 29.30
N VAL A 409 -9.00 2.43 29.83
CA VAL A 409 -10.32 2.83 29.34
C VAL A 409 -10.64 4.25 29.79
N GLN A 410 -10.38 4.56 31.07
CA GLN A 410 -10.62 5.90 31.63
C GLN A 410 -9.73 6.96 30.99
N LEU A 411 -8.46 6.64 30.68
CA LEU A 411 -7.56 7.54 29.98
C LEU A 411 -8.08 7.85 28.57
N ARG A 412 -8.54 6.84 27.84
CA ARG A 412 -9.16 7.03 26.51
C ARG A 412 -10.41 7.88 26.61
N ARG A 413 -11.36 7.51 27.48
CA ARG A 413 -12.61 8.23 27.71
C ARG A 413 -12.40 9.73 27.96
N ARG A 414 -11.42 10.07 28.82
CA ARG A 414 -11.07 11.46 29.15
C ARG A 414 -10.63 12.28 27.96
N ASN A 415 -10.03 11.62 26.98
CA ASN A 415 -9.42 12.28 25.83
C ASN A 415 -10.20 12.10 24.51
N LEU A 416 -11.32 11.37 24.50
CA LEU A 416 -12.15 11.26 23.32
C LEU A 416 -12.77 12.62 22.94
N ILE A 417 -12.80 12.90 21.64
CA ILE A 417 -13.57 14.02 21.10
C ILE A 417 -15.05 13.77 21.40
N GLN A 418 -15.71 14.74 22.03
CA GLN A 418 -17.10 14.63 22.42
C GLN A 418 -18.04 14.92 21.24
N ALA A 419 -19.21 14.29 21.20
CA ALA A 419 -20.21 14.54 20.16
C ALA A 419 -20.65 16.02 20.06
N THR A 420 -20.56 16.73 21.16
CA THR A 420 -20.88 18.19 21.25
C THR A 420 -19.80 19.09 20.64
N GLN A 421 -18.61 18.54 20.34
CA GLN A 421 -17.52 19.27 19.69
C GLN A 421 -17.59 19.20 18.16
N MET A 422 -18.52 18.41 17.62
CA MET A 422 -18.67 18.27 16.17
C MET A 422 -19.37 19.50 15.55
N PRO A 423 -18.88 19.97 14.38
CA PRO A 423 -17.74 19.49 13.61
C PRO A 423 -16.39 19.83 14.30
N TYR A 424 -15.50 18.85 14.43
CA TYR A 424 -14.21 18.99 15.11
C TYR A 424 -13.07 19.12 14.09
N LYS A 425 -12.28 20.18 14.20
CA LYS A 425 -11.07 20.36 13.39
C LYS A 425 -9.84 19.86 14.16
N ASN A 426 -9.21 18.81 13.64
CA ASN A 426 -8.01 18.27 14.24
C ASN A 426 -6.75 19.12 13.94
N PRO A 427 -5.66 18.96 14.69
CA PRO A 427 -4.43 19.78 14.51
C PRO A 427 -3.72 19.53 13.16
N MET A 428 -4.12 18.49 12.41
CA MET A 428 -3.63 18.21 11.05
C MET A 428 -4.46 18.89 9.96
N GLY A 429 -5.49 19.67 10.35
CA GLY A 429 -6.33 20.46 9.46
C GLY A 429 -7.55 19.74 8.91
N GLN A 430 -7.79 18.48 9.30
CA GLN A 430 -8.97 17.73 8.88
C GLN A 430 -10.18 18.04 9.76
N VAL A 431 -11.37 18.02 9.16
CA VAL A 431 -12.63 18.25 9.86
C VAL A 431 -13.41 16.96 9.96
N TYR A 432 -13.75 16.55 11.18
CA TYR A 432 -14.68 15.45 11.45
C TYR A 432 -16.07 16.04 11.57
N ASP A 433 -16.95 15.64 10.68
CA ASP A 433 -18.31 16.20 10.56
C ASP A 433 -19.26 15.65 11.63
N THR A 434 -19.06 14.38 12.03
CA THR A 434 -19.88 13.68 13.03
C THR A 434 -19.05 12.64 13.78
N GLY A 435 -19.51 12.25 14.97
CA GLY A 435 -18.90 11.18 15.76
C GLY A 435 -19.53 11.07 17.15
N ALA A 436 -19.68 9.82 17.61
CA ALA A 436 -20.12 9.47 18.96
C ALA A 436 -19.15 8.43 19.54
N PHE A 437 -17.87 8.80 19.63
CA PHE A 437 -16.77 7.87 19.91
C PHE A 437 -16.88 7.20 21.27
N GLU A 438 -17.33 7.92 22.31
CA GLU A 438 -17.53 7.37 23.64
C GLU A 438 -18.63 6.30 23.65
N MET A 439 -19.76 6.57 23.00
CA MET A 439 -20.86 5.61 22.89
C MET A 439 -20.42 4.32 22.19
N ILE A 440 -19.64 4.45 21.10
CA ILE A 440 -19.11 3.29 20.35
C ILE A 440 -18.14 2.49 21.22
N MET A 441 -17.27 3.15 21.97
CA MET A 441 -16.35 2.49 22.89
C MET A 441 -17.14 1.74 23.98
N ASP A 442 -18.17 2.34 24.58
CA ASP A 442 -18.99 1.71 25.61
C ASP A 442 -19.70 0.46 25.11
N GLN A 443 -20.30 0.53 23.92
CA GLN A 443 -20.92 -0.65 23.28
C GLN A 443 -19.88 -1.76 23.01
N GLY A 444 -18.69 -1.39 22.60
CA GLY A 444 -17.58 -2.34 22.41
C GLY A 444 -17.15 -3.03 23.71
N LEU A 445 -17.03 -2.27 24.80
CA LEU A 445 -16.68 -2.78 26.14
C LEU A 445 -17.76 -3.73 26.67
N GLU A 446 -19.03 -3.38 26.50
CA GLU A 446 -20.17 -4.23 26.90
C GLU A 446 -20.17 -5.54 26.10
N LYS A 447 -20.10 -5.48 24.77
CA LYS A 447 -20.09 -6.67 23.91
C LYS A 447 -18.91 -7.60 24.17
N ALA A 448 -17.77 -7.04 24.54
CA ALA A 448 -16.55 -7.80 24.88
C ALA A 448 -16.61 -8.39 26.32
N ASP A 449 -17.63 -8.07 27.11
CA ASP A 449 -17.67 -8.34 28.55
C ASP A 449 -16.35 -7.94 29.21
N TRP A 450 -15.94 -6.67 29.01
CA TRP A 450 -14.68 -6.13 29.52
C TRP A 450 -14.54 -6.33 31.01
N ALA A 451 -15.58 -6.04 31.78
CA ALA A 451 -15.62 -6.17 33.23
C ALA A 451 -15.42 -7.63 33.72
N GLY A 452 -15.88 -8.62 32.96
CA GLY A 452 -15.73 -10.05 33.24
C GLY A 452 -14.36 -10.63 32.88
N PHE A 453 -13.42 -9.84 32.36
CA PHE A 453 -12.11 -10.36 31.89
C PHE A 453 -11.31 -11.06 32.97
N ALA A 454 -11.21 -10.51 34.18
CA ALA A 454 -10.42 -11.10 35.28
C ALA A 454 -10.86 -12.53 35.62
N LYS A 455 -12.18 -12.79 35.56
CA LYS A 455 -12.73 -14.14 35.75
C LYS A 455 -12.34 -15.08 34.63
N ARG A 456 -12.38 -14.60 33.36
CA ARG A 456 -11.98 -15.42 32.19
C ARG A 456 -10.47 -15.67 32.18
N GLU A 457 -9.66 -14.70 32.60
CA GLU A 457 -8.21 -14.86 32.73
C GLU A 457 -7.86 -15.93 33.76
N ALA A 458 -8.45 -15.84 34.96
CA ALA A 458 -8.25 -16.85 36.04
C ALA A 458 -8.64 -18.25 35.58
N ALA A 459 -9.80 -18.39 34.90
CA ALA A 459 -10.25 -19.67 34.37
C ALA A 459 -9.32 -20.22 33.27
N SER A 460 -8.67 -19.36 32.49
CA SER A 460 -7.68 -19.77 31.50
C SER A 460 -6.36 -20.20 32.14
N LYS A 461 -5.88 -19.44 33.12
CA LYS A 461 -4.66 -19.78 33.90
C LYS A 461 -4.80 -21.15 34.60
N ALA A 462 -5.97 -21.44 35.14
CA ALA A 462 -6.24 -22.74 35.76
C ALA A 462 -6.12 -23.93 34.78
N LYS A 463 -6.19 -23.67 33.47
CA LYS A 463 -6.01 -24.65 32.39
C LYS A 463 -4.63 -24.56 31.72
N GLY A 464 -3.68 -23.83 32.29
CA GLY A 464 -2.35 -23.60 31.72
C GLY A 464 -2.34 -22.69 30.46
N LEU A 465 -3.41 -21.90 30.24
CA LEU A 465 -3.54 -20.99 29.09
C LEU A 465 -3.36 -19.54 29.51
N TRP A 466 -2.78 -18.76 28.63
CA TRP A 466 -2.69 -17.30 28.76
C TRP A 466 -3.83 -16.64 28.01
N ARG A 467 -4.44 -15.62 28.60
CA ARG A 467 -5.46 -14.79 27.98
C ARG A 467 -5.08 -13.32 28.09
N GLY A 468 -5.08 -12.61 26.95
CA GLY A 468 -4.82 -11.17 26.88
C GLY A 468 -6.08 -10.37 26.65
N LEU A 469 -6.03 -9.09 27.01
CA LEU A 469 -7.07 -8.09 26.78
C LEU A 469 -6.44 -6.84 26.16
N GLY A 470 -7.00 -6.36 25.06
CA GLY A 470 -6.58 -5.14 24.38
C GLY A 470 -7.77 -4.28 24.00
N ILE A 471 -7.54 -2.98 23.91
CA ILE A 471 -8.50 -2.00 23.41
C ILE A 471 -7.77 -1.08 22.43
N ALA A 472 -8.42 -0.77 21.33
CA ALA A 472 -8.01 0.25 20.38
C ALA A 472 -9.25 1.02 19.92
N THR A 473 -9.12 2.33 19.86
CA THR A 473 -10.15 3.23 19.30
C THR A 473 -9.58 3.86 18.03
N PHE A 474 -10.36 3.91 16.94
CA PHE A 474 -9.84 4.40 15.68
C PHE A 474 -10.89 5.12 14.86
N LEU A 475 -10.41 5.93 13.94
CA LEU A 475 -11.17 6.61 12.92
C LEU A 475 -10.83 6.04 11.55
N GLU A 476 -11.86 5.71 10.78
CA GLU A 476 -11.77 5.46 9.34
C GLU A 476 -12.80 6.35 8.65
N TRP A 477 -12.38 7.21 7.72
CA TRP A 477 -13.32 8.03 6.98
C TRP A 477 -13.86 7.32 5.74
N THR A 478 -15.07 7.68 5.36
CA THR A 478 -15.67 7.25 4.09
C THR A 478 -15.39 8.28 3.00
N GLY A 479 -15.21 7.78 1.78
CA GLY A 479 -14.87 8.63 0.65
C GLY A 479 -13.39 8.99 0.61
N GLY A 480 -13.06 9.91 -0.26
CA GLY A 480 -11.71 10.35 -0.50
C GLY A 480 -11.66 11.85 -0.77
N ASN A 481 -10.73 12.27 -1.60
CA ASN A 481 -10.65 13.65 -2.04
C ASN A 481 -11.89 14.01 -2.89
N ALA A 482 -12.24 15.30 -2.90
CA ALA A 482 -13.22 15.85 -3.84
C ALA A 482 -12.65 15.78 -5.26
N LEU A 483 -12.71 14.61 -5.88
CA LEU A 483 -12.38 14.39 -7.27
C LEU A 483 -13.64 14.54 -8.12
N GLU A 484 -13.49 15.12 -9.30
CA GLU A 484 -14.57 15.13 -10.27
C GLU A 484 -14.91 13.71 -10.69
N GLU A 485 -16.15 13.30 -10.51
CA GLU A 485 -16.69 12.01 -10.94
C GLU A 485 -17.65 12.23 -12.12
N ASN A 486 -17.49 11.43 -13.15
CA ASN A 486 -18.31 11.51 -14.34
C ASN A 486 -18.94 10.15 -14.64
N VAL A 487 -20.25 10.09 -14.71
CA VAL A 487 -21.02 8.88 -15.05
C VAL A 487 -21.87 9.17 -16.27
N GLN A 488 -21.70 8.37 -17.32
CA GLN A 488 -22.56 8.40 -18.50
C GLN A 488 -23.48 7.19 -18.48
N VAL A 489 -24.79 7.44 -18.45
CA VAL A 489 -25.82 6.40 -18.51
C VAL A 489 -26.55 6.53 -19.86
N GLN A 490 -26.55 5.44 -20.63
CA GLN A 490 -27.30 5.33 -21.87
C GLN A 490 -28.40 4.28 -21.71
N ILE A 491 -29.65 4.68 -21.91
CA ILE A 491 -30.79 3.77 -21.97
C ILE A 491 -31.02 3.48 -23.44
N LEU A 492 -30.99 2.20 -23.82
CA LEU A 492 -31.19 1.72 -25.20
C LEU A 492 -32.64 1.27 -25.39
#